data_a8eadc9ea0326da44ee60a4cca6913a3
#
_entry.id   a8eadc9ea0326da44ee60a4cca6913a3
#
_cell.length_a   1.000
_cell.length_b   1.000
_cell.length_c   1.000
_cell.angle_alpha   90.00
_cell.angle_beta   90.00
_cell.angle_gamma   90.00
#
_symmetry.space_group_name_H-M   'P 1'
#
loop_
_entity.id
_entity.type
_entity.pdbx_description
1 polymer ?
#
loop_
_entity_poly.entity_id
_entity_poly.type
_entity_poly.pdbx_seq_one_letter_code
_entity_poly.pdbx_strand_id
1 'polypeptide(L)'
;IFAALLTAAVAETFACTNLIVGKNASTDGSTIVSYSADSYGLFGELYHYPAATYPKGTMMDIHEWDTGKYLGQIEQARQTYNVIGNMNEFQVTIGETTFGGRPELVDTLGIIDYGSLIYVGLQRSRTAREAIKVMTELVQEYGYYSSGESFTIADPNEIWIMEMIGQG
;
A
#
# COMPACT_ATOMS: atom_id res chain seq x y z
N ILE A 1 1.59 47.79 25.51
CA ILE A 1 2.09 46.41 25.46
C ILE A 1 1.10 45.63 24.62
N PHE A 2 1.41 45.39 23.32
CA PHE A 2 0.63 44.53 22.44
C PHE A 2 1.11 43.09 22.64
N ALA A 3 0.25 42.23 23.20
CA ALA A 3 0.47 40.81 23.22
C ALA A 3 0.03 40.24 21.85
N ALA A 4 1.00 39.89 21.01
CA ALA A 4 0.72 39.12 19.79
C ALA A 4 0.40 37.66 20.19
N LEU A 5 -0.86 37.26 20.11
CA LEU A 5 -1.24 35.86 20.18
C LEU A 5 -0.71 35.17 18.90
N LEU A 6 0.38 34.43 19.03
CA LEU A 6 0.76 33.46 17.99
C LEU A 6 -0.23 32.29 18.08
N THR A 7 -1.23 32.29 17.23
CA THR A 7 -1.99 31.07 16.93
C THR A 7 -1.09 30.17 16.07
N ALA A 8 -0.40 29.24 16.71
CA ALA A 8 0.21 28.13 15.98
C ALA A 8 -0.95 27.33 15.35
N ALA A 9 -1.12 27.43 14.04
CA ALA A 9 -1.94 26.49 13.31
C ALA A 9 -1.25 25.12 13.47
N VAL A 10 -1.83 24.26 14.28
CA VAL A 10 -1.46 22.84 14.31
C VAL A 10 -1.94 22.29 12.97
N ALA A 11 -1.04 22.17 12.01
CA ALA A 11 -1.31 21.36 10.83
C ALA A 11 -1.43 19.91 11.34
N GLU A 12 -2.61 19.35 11.28
CA GLU A 12 -2.79 17.92 11.50
C GLU A 12 -2.03 17.21 10.37
N THR A 13 -0.88 16.65 10.69
CA THR A 13 -0.13 15.81 9.77
C THR A 13 -0.69 14.40 9.93
N PHE A 14 -1.50 13.98 8.98
CA PHE A 14 -1.82 12.57 8.80
C PHE A 14 -0.58 11.93 8.16
N ALA A 15 0.12 11.09 8.90
CA ALA A 15 1.27 10.37 8.40
C ALA A 15 1.32 9.01 9.07
N CYS A 16 1.52 7.95 8.26
CA CYS A 16 1.76 6.63 8.78
C CYS A 16 3.21 6.47 9.23
N THR A 17 3.48 5.51 10.10
CA THR A 17 4.82 5.23 10.61
C THR A 17 5.24 3.81 10.24
N ASN A 18 6.37 3.67 9.57
CA ASN A 18 7.00 2.38 9.28
C ASN A 18 8.35 2.27 9.99
N LEU A 19 8.62 1.13 10.60
CA LEU A 19 9.95 0.74 11.09
C LEU A 19 10.41 -0.47 10.30
N ILE A 20 11.64 -0.41 9.77
CA ILE A 20 12.25 -1.50 9.00
C ILE A 20 13.59 -1.91 9.59
N VAL A 21 13.82 -3.23 9.70
CA VAL A 21 15.10 -3.80 10.17
C VAL A 21 15.52 -4.86 9.15
N GLY A 22 16.65 -4.62 8.49
CA GLY A 22 17.22 -5.58 7.55
C GLY A 22 17.96 -6.73 8.25
N LYS A 23 18.21 -7.83 7.54
CA LYS A 23 18.84 -9.05 8.05
C LYS A 23 20.15 -8.82 8.82
N ASN A 24 20.95 -7.85 8.39
CA ASN A 24 22.25 -7.58 9.01
C ASN A 24 22.14 -6.73 10.29
N ALA A 25 20.97 -6.18 10.58
CA ALA A 25 20.69 -5.36 11.76
C ALA A 25 19.84 -6.10 12.80
N SER A 26 19.23 -7.23 12.44
CA SER A 26 18.48 -8.09 13.37
C SER A 26 19.40 -9.09 14.07
N THR A 27 19.01 -9.54 15.25
CA THR A 27 19.82 -10.46 16.06
C THR A 27 19.79 -11.91 15.57
N ASP A 28 18.75 -12.26 14.80
CA ASP A 28 18.50 -13.62 14.31
C ASP A 28 18.54 -13.73 12.77
N GLY A 29 18.90 -12.64 12.08
CA GLY A 29 18.94 -12.59 10.62
C GLY A 29 17.57 -12.48 9.96
N SER A 30 16.49 -12.18 10.70
CA SER A 30 15.18 -11.90 10.15
C SER A 30 15.10 -10.51 9.52
N THR A 31 14.16 -10.32 8.62
CA THR A 31 13.68 -8.99 8.24
C THR A 31 12.48 -8.62 9.10
N ILE A 32 12.39 -7.38 9.57
CA ILE A 32 11.29 -6.92 10.40
C ILE A 32 10.71 -5.64 9.81
N VAL A 33 9.40 -5.61 9.65
CA VAL A 33 8.64 -4.43 9.25
C VAL A 33 7.52 -4.22 10.25
N SER A 34 7.38 -3.00 10.76
CA SER A 34 6.16 -2.56 11.43
C SER A 34 5.48 -1.47 10.61
N TYR A 35 4.18 -1.43 10.67
CA TYR A 35 3.35 -0.42 10.03
C TYR A 35 2.26 0.03 10.99
N SER A 36 2.10 1.34 11.12
CA SER A 36 1.05 1.97 11.90
C SER A 36 0.37 3.04 11.05
N ALA A 37 -0.93 2.89 10.86
CA ALA A 37 -1.76 3.95 10.29
C ALA A 37 -2.08 4.96 11.41
N ASP A 38 -1.38 6.09 11.40
CA ASP A 38 -1.50 7.11 12.45
C ASP A 38 -2.72 8.00 12.18
N SER A 39 -3.88 7.58 12.68
CA SER A 39 -5.15 8.28 12.52
C SER A 39 -6.02 8.16 13.76
N TYR A 40 -6.72 9.24 14.12
CA TYR A 40 -7.68 9.23 15.21
C TYR A 40 -9.02 8.58 14.85
N GLY A 41 -9.31 8.39 13.57
CA GLY A 41 -10.59 7.90 13.07
C GLY A 41 -10.58 6.47 12.53
N LEU A 42 -9.40 5.84 12.43
CA LEU A 42 -9.27 4.48 11.92
C LEU A 42 -9.30 3.46 13.05
N PHE A 43 -10.10 2.42 12.86
CA PHE A 43 -10.09 1.22 13.70
C PHE A 43 -9.50 0.08 12.90
N GLY A 44 -8.47 -0.58 13.47
CA GLY A 44 -7.81 -1.71 12.81
C GLY A 44 -8.77 -2.89 12.67
N GLU A 45 -8.86 -3.44 11.47
CA GLU A 45 -9.53 -4.71 11.18
C GLU A 45 -8.51 -5.71 10.65
N LEU A 46 -8.70 -6.96 10.97
CA LEU A 46 -7.88 -8.03 10.40
C LEU A 46 -8.52 -8.53 9.11
N TYR A 47 -8.09 -7.96 7.98
CA TYR A 47 -8.55 -8.40 6.67
C TYR A 47 -7.97 -9.76 6.31
N HIS A 48 -8.81 -10.63 5.73
CA HIS A 48 -8.39 -11.92 5.20
C HIS A 48 -8.92 -12.11 3.78
N TYR A 49 -8.02 -12.25 2.84
CA TYR A 49 -8.31 -12.60 1.45
C TYR A 49 -7.80 -14.03 1.21
N PRO A 50 -8.70 -15.04 1.14
CA PRO A 50 -8.28 -16.43 0.96
C PRO A 50 -7.69 -16.65 -0.44
N ALA A 51 -6.74 -17.58 -0.52
CA ALA A 51 -6.25 -18.07 -1.82
C ALA A 51 -7.40 -18.64 -2.65
N ALA A 52 -7.39 -18.35 -3.93
CA ALA A 52 -8.44 -18.79 -4.85
C ALA A 52 -7.92 -19.00 -6.26
N THR A 53 -8.73 -19.68 -7.07
CA THR A 53 -8.49 -19.84 -8.51
C THR A 53 -9.68 -19.31 -9.28
N TYR A 54 -9.42 -18.51 -10.30
CA TYR A 54 -10.45 -17.84 -11.10
C TYR A 54 -10.37 -18.26 -12.57
N PRO A 55 -11.51 -18.31 -13.28
CA PRO A 55 -11.51 -18.47 -14.73
C PRO A 55 -10.72 -17.34 -15.42
N LYS A 56 -10.17 -17.64 -16.61
CA LYS A 56 -9.52 -16.60 -17.43
C LYS A 56 -10.52 -15.50 -17.79
N GLY A 57 -10.10 -14.23 -17.67
CA GLY A 57 -10.93 -13.08 -18.00
C GLY A 57 -11.93 -12.70 -16.91
N THR A 58 -11.83 -13.30 -15.71
CA THR A 58 -12.58 -12.80 -14.56
C THR A 58 -12.15 -11.39 -14.25
N MET A 59 -13.13 -10.48 -14.02
CA MET A 59 -12.87 -9.13 -13.59
C MET A 59 -13.13 -9.00 -12.09
N MET A 60 -12.41 -8.12 -11.42
CA MET A 60 -12.65 -7.75 -10.03
C MET A 60 -12.89 -6.24 -9.92
N ASP A 61 -13.86 -5.88 -9.09
CA ASP A 61 -14.16 -4.49 -8.80
C ASP A 61 -13.08 -3.89 -7.87
N ILE A 62 -12.69 -2.66 -8.18
CA ILE A 62 -11.81 -1.86 -7.34
C ILE A 62 -12.62 -0.73 -6.72
N HIS A 63 -12.52 -0.63 -5.40
CA HIS A 63 -13.11 0.45 -4.62
C HIS A 63 -11.98 1.16 -3.88
N GLU A 64 -12.02 2.47 -3.92
CA GLU A 64 -11.07 3.31 -3.18
C GLU A 64 -11.13 2.96 -1.69
N TRP A 65 -9.98 2.74 -1.09
CA TRP A 65 -9.85 2.12 0.23
C TRP A 65 -10.52 2.92 1.36
N ASP A 66 -10.36 4.23 1.35
CA ASP A 66 -10.82 5.07 2.45
C ASP A 66 -12.32 5.39 2.39
N THR A 67 -12.87 5.54 1.19
CA THR A 67 -14.26 6.00 0.98
C THR A 67 -15.20 4.91 0.46
N GLY A 68 -14.64 3.80 -0.05
CA GLY A 68 -15.41 2.77 -0.72
C GLY A 68 -15.96 3.19 -2.10
N LYS A 69 -15.49 4.31 -2.66
CA LYS A 69 -15.88 4.77 -3.99
C LYS A 69 -15.46 3.75 -5.03
N TYR A 70 -16.41 3.32 -5.88
CA TYR A 70 -16.10 2.46 -7.02
C TYR A 70 -15.21 3.19 -8.02
N LEU A 71 -14.07 2.60 -8.38
CA LEU A 71 -13.10 3.17 -9.30
C LEU A 71 -13.13 2.50 -10.68
N GLY A 72 -13.40 1.21 -10.74
CA GLY A 72 -13.40 0.45 -11.98
C GLY A 72 -13.17 -1.03 -11.76
N GLN A 73 -12.74 -1.71 -12.82
CA GLN A 73 -12.42 -3.15 -12.79
C GLN A 73 -11.02 -3.40 -13.33
N ILE A 74 -10.34 -4.38 -12.75
CA ILE A 74 -9.09 -4.93 -13.25
C ILE A 74 -9.24 -6.41 -13.56
N GLU A 75 -8.39 -6.97 -14.41
CA GLU A 75 -8.37 -8.43 -14.62
C GLU A 75 -7.91 -9.14 -13.34
N GLN A 76 -8.71 -10.10 -12.89
CA GLN A 76 -8.35 -10.95 -11.75
C GLN A 76 -7.27 -11.95 -12.14
N ALA A 77 -6.22 -12.07 -11.29
CA ALA A 77 -5.24 -13.13 -11.48
C ALA A 77 -5.90 -14.51 -11.44
N ARG A 78 -5.46 -15.43 -12.29
CA ARG A 78 -6.01 -16.79 -12.32
C ARG A 78 -5.83 -17.55 -11.01
N GLN A 79 -4.79 -17.25 -10.29
CA GLN A 79 -4.50 -17.77 -8.95
C GLN A 79 -4.10 -16.63 -8.06
N THR A 80 -4.70 -16.58 -6.86
CA THR A 80 -4.33 -15.65 -5.80
C THR A 80 -3.81 -16.41 -4.59
N TYR A 81 -3.01 -15.73 -3.77
CA TYR A 81 -2.46 -16.26 -2.53
C TYR A 81 -3.25 -15.76 -1.32
N ASN A 82 -3.16 -16.49 -0.20
CA ASN A 82 -3.73 -16.04 1.07
C ASN A 82 -3.06 -14.76 1.52
N VAL A 83 -3.87 -13.78 1.92
CA VAL A 83 -3.42 -12.52 2.51
C VAL A 83 -4.13 -12.32 3.84
N ILE A 84 -3.39 -12.01 4.89
CA ILE A 84 -3.91 -11.61 6.20
C ILE A 84 -3.30 -10.26 6.56
N GLY A 85 -4.15 -9.24 6.69
CA GLY A 85 -3.68 -7.87 6.89
C GLY A 85 -2.71 -7.46 5.79
N ASN A 86 -1.51 -7.06 6.18
CA ASN A 86 -0.46 -6.60 5.27
C ASN A 86 0.60 -7.67 4.94
N MET A 87 0.29 -8.96 5.09
CA MET A 87 1.21 -10.07 4.82
C MET A 87 0.51 -11.20 4.06
N ASN A 88 1.24 -11.88 3.17
CA ASN A 88 0.75 -13.08 2.49
C ASN A 88 1.42 -14.37 3.01
N GLU A 89 0.95 -15.52 2.51
CA GLU A 89 1.44 -16.85 2.93
C GLU A 89 2.92 -17.12 2.60
N PHE A 90 3.54 -16.32 1.74
CA PHE A 90 4.98 -16.37 1.43
C PHE A 90 5.80 -15.40 2.28
N GLN A 91 5.19 -14.77 3.30
CA GLN A 91 5.81 -13.77 4.16
C GLN A 91 6.22 -12.48 3.41
N VAL A 92 5.61 -12.22 2.25
CA VAL A 92 5.72 -10.90 1.64
C VAL A 92 4.85 -9.95 2.44
N THR A 93 5.42 -8.82 2.82
CA THR A 93 4.78 -7.78 3.64
C THR A 93 4.82 -6.45 2.89
N ILE A 94 3.70 -5.71 2.88
CA ILE A 94 3.65 -4.38 2.30
C ILE A 94 3.02 -3.43 3.34
N GLY A 95 3.80 -2.44 3.79
CA GLY A 95 3.33 -1.29 4.55
C GLY A 95 3.35 -0.05 3.69
N GLU A 96 2.74 1.04 4.15
CA GLU A 96 2.74 2.31 3.43
C GLU A 96 2.94 3.50 4.38
N THR A 97 3.27 4.66 3.79
CA THR A 97 3.31 5.95 4.46
C THR A 97 2.96 7.02 3.44
N THR A 98 1.82 7.68 3.65
CA THR A 98 1.37 8.78 2.78
C THR A 98 2.25 10.01 3.00
N PHE A 99 2.83 10.55 1.92
CA PHE A 99 3.51 11.85 1.96
C PHE A 99 2.76 12.94 1.17
N GLY A 100 1.67 12.60 0.50
CA GLY A 100 0.79 13.49 -0.24
C GLY A 100 1.39 13.97 -1.57
N GLY A 101 2.47 14.72 -1.52
CA GLY A 101 3.11 15.28 -2.71
C GLY A 101 2.33 16.44 -3.33
N ARG A 102 2.46 16.61 -4.64
CA ARG A 102 1.83 17.69 -5.41
C ARG A 102 0.43 17.24 -5.88
N PRO A 103 -0.65 17.92 -5.48
CA PRO A 103 -2.02 17.51 -5.81
C PRO A 103 -2.30 17.38 -7.31
N GLU A 104 -1.63 18.18 -8.14
CA GLU A 104 -1.76 18.15 -9.61
C GLU A 104 -1.19 16.90 -10.25
N LEU A 105 -0.44 16.07 -9.51
CA LEU A 105 0.09 14.80 -9.99
C LEU A 105 -0.84 13.61 -9.69
N VAL A 106 -1.92 13.80 -8.94
CA VAL A 106 -2.91 12.74 -8.69
C VAL A 106 -3.61 12.39 -9.99
N ASP A 107 -3.56 11.10 -10.38
CA ASP A 107 -4.28 10.60 -11.55
C ASP A 107 -5.75 10.33 -11.19
N THR A 108 -6.61 11.30 -11.53
CA THR A 108 -8.06 11.19 -11.27
C THR A 108 -8.79 10.19 -12.18
N LEU A 109 -8.11 9.66 -13.19
CA LEU A 109 -8.63 8.64 -14.12
C LEU A 109 -8.09 7.24 -13.78
N GLY A 110 -7.09 7.14 -12.95
CA GLY A 110 -6.58 5.87 -12.44
C GLY A 110 -7.66 5.10 -11.69
N ILE A 111 -7.57 3.78 -11.72
CA ILE A 111 -8.56 2.90 -11.06
C ILE A 111 -7.97 2.05 -9.95
N ILE A 112 -6.67 2.17 -9.67
CA ILE A 112 -6.04 1.50 -8.52
C ILE A 112 -5.58 2.54 -7.52
N ASP A 113 -6.13 2.47 -6.31
CA ASP A 113 -5.69 3.25 -5.16
C ASP A 113 -4.59 2.52 -4.37
N TYR A 114 -3.97 3.21 -3.41
CA TYR A 114 -2.87 2.67 -2.61
C TYR A 114 -3.26 1.40 -1.83
N GLY A 115 -4.43 1.38 -1.21
CA GLY A 115 -4.91 0.25 -0.41
C GLY A 115 -5.19 -0.97 -1.27
N SER A 116 -5.86 -0.79 -2.41
CA SER A 116 -6.08 -1.86 -3.39
C SER A 116 -4.75 -2.39 -3.94
N LEU A 117 -3.78 -1.51 -4.18
CA LEU A 117 -2.47 -1.90 -4.69
C LEU A 117 -1.73 -2.81 -3.69
N ILE A 118 -1.88 -2.59 -2.39
CA ILE A 118 -1.30 -3.43 -1.33
C ILE A 118 -1.86 -4.85 -1.40
N TYR A 119 -3.18 -5.03 -1.25
CA TYR A 119 -3.72 -6.38 -1.16
C TYR A 119 -3.65 -7.13 -2.48
N VAL A 120 -3.83 -6.46 -3.64
CA VAL A 120 -3.67 -7.08 -4.96
C VAL A 120 -2.22 -7.47 -5.21
N GLY A 121 -1.26 -6.64 -4.82
CA GLY A 121 0.16 -6.96 -4.86
C GLY A 121 0.51 -8.20 -4.04
N LEU A 122 -0.01 -8.27 -2.81
CA LEU A 122 0.18 -9.42 -1.91
C LEU A 122 -0.49 -10.70 -2.44
N GLN A 123 -1.66 -10.60 -3.05
CA GLN A 123 -2.36 -11.75 -3.66
C GLN A 123 -1.61 -12.34 -4.85
N ARG A 124 -0.67 -11.62 -5.47
CA ARG A 124 -0.05 -11.97 -6.75
C ARG A 124 1.46 -12.16 -6.69
N SER A 125 2.08 -12.06 -5.52
CA SER A 125 3.55 -12.09 -5.37
C SER A 125 4.01 -13.11 -4.34
N ARG A 126 5.23 -13.65 -4.53
CA ARG A 126 5.91 -14.57 -3.63
C ARG A 126 7.19 -14.01 -3.03
N THR A 127 7.67 -12.89 -3.57
CA THR A 127 8.88 -12.19 -3.11
C THR A 127 8.65 -10.68 -3.14
N ALA A 128 9.47 -9.93 -2.42
CA ALA A 128 9.42 -8.47 -2.45
C ALA A 128 9.62 -7.91 -3.87
N ARG A 129 10.54 -8.47 -4.65
CA ARG A 129 10.78 -8.03 -6.04
C ARG A 129 9.61 -8.33 -6.96
N GLU A 130 8.96 -9.48 -6.77
CA GLU A 130 7.76 -9.83 -7.53
C GLU A 130 6.60 -8.90 -7.17
N ALA A 131 6.45 -8.51 -5.89
CA ALA A 131 5.47 -7.53 -5.46
C ALA A 131 5.69 -6.17 -6.14
N ILE A 132 6.92 -5.66 -6.13
CA ILE A 132 7.26 -4.41 -6.84
C ILE A 132 6.88 -4.49 -8.31
N LYS A 133 7.25 -5.59 -8.99
CA LYS A 133 6.92 -5.79 -10.39
C LYS A 133 5.40 -5.79 -10.63
N VAL A 134 4.65 -6.56 -9.84
CA VAL A 134 3.18 -6.63 -9.94
C VAL A 134 2.55 -5.25 -9.72
N MET A 135 2.97 -4.54 -8.68
CA MET A 135 2.43 -3.22 -8.35
C MET A 135 2.71 -2.20 -9.47
N THR A 136 3.93 -2.17 -10.00
CA THR A 136 4.27 -1.25 -11.09
C THR A 136 3.58 -1.58 -12.41
N GLU A 137 3.40 -2.86 -12.75
CA GLU A 137 2.64 -3.30 -13.92
C GLU A 137 1.15 -2.93 -13.80
N LEU A 138 0.56 -3.09 -12.62
CA LEU A 138 -0.82 -2.69 -12.36
C LEU A 138 -1.01 -1.17 -12.51
N VAL A 139 -0.10 -0.37 -11.98
CA VAL A 139 -0.14 1.10 -12.12
C VAL A 139 0.03 1.51 -13.57
N GLN A 140 0.94 0.86 -14.30
CA GLN A 140 1.15 1.16 -15.73
C GLN A 140 -0.09 0.86 -16.57
N GLU A 141 -0.82 -0.21 -16.25
CA GLU A 141 -2.00 -0.64 -17.01
C GLU A 141 -3.27 0.12 -16.62
N TYR A 142 -3.46 0.38 -15.32
CA TYR A 142 -4.74 0.86 -14.79
C TYR A 142 -4.68 2.27 -14.18
N GLY A 143 -3.50 2.89 -14.12
CA GLY A 143 -3.30 4.19 -13.49
C GLY A 143 -3.36 4.13 -11.95
N TYR A 144 -2.83 5.17 -11.28
CA TYR A 144 -2.74 5.24 -9.83
C TYR A 144 -3.58 6.39 -9.26
N TYR A 145 -4.67 6.06 -8.57
CA TYR A 145 -5.70 6.98 -8.07
C TYR A 145 -5.41 7.49 -6.65
N SER A 146 -4.21 7.64 -6.22
CA SER A 146 -3.92 8.17 -4.88
C SER A 146 -2.89 9.29 -4.92
N SER A 147 -2.73 9.98 -3.82
CA SER A 147 -1.63 10.90 -3.59
C SER A 147 -0.30 10.14 -3.48
N GLY A 148 0.80 10.85 -3.19
CA GLY A 148 2.10 10.23 -3.06
C GLY A 148 2.20 9.29 -1.86
N GLU A 149 2.74 8.10 -2.10
CA GLU A 149 2.90 7.03 -1.12
C GLU A 149 4.31 6.47 -1.13
N SER A 150 4.84 6.15 0.05
CA SER A 150 6.03 5.32 0.22
C SER A 150 5.62 3.93 0.67
N PHE A 151 5.80 2.93 -0.18
CA PHE A 151 5.56 1.53 0.17
C PHE A 151 6.82 0.88 0.73
N THR A 152 6.70 0.25 1.90
CA THR A 152 7.72 -0.64 2.45
C THR A 152 7.38 -2.07 2.07
N ILE A 153 8.21 -2.70 1.25
CA ILE A 153 7.97 -4.02 0.70
C ILE A 153 9.07 -4.96 1.16
N ALA A 154 8.71 -6.03 1.86
CA ALA A 154 9.69 -6.96 2.42
C ALA A 154 9.31 -8.42 2.17
N ASP A 155 10.32 -9.27 2.14
CA ASP A 155 10.22 -10.71 2.26
C ASP A 155 11.28 -11.22 3.27
N PRO A 156 11.38 -12.54 3.56
CA PRO A 156 12.38 -13.05 4.49
C PRO A 156 13.85 -12.74 4.15
N ASN A 157 14.13 -12.23 2.96
CA ASN A 157 15.49 -12.01 2.46
C ASN A 157 15.89 -10.57 2.31
N GLU A 158 14.96 -9.68 1.97
CA GLU A 158 15.26 -8.29 1.60
C GLU A 158 14.08 -7.34 1.92
N ILE A 159 14.40 -6.05 2.01
CA ILE A 159 13.44 -4.97 2.21
C ILE A 159 13.70 -3.91 1.14
N TRP A 160 12.62 -3.37 0.59
CA TRP A 160 12.61 -2.30 -0.40
C TRP A 160 11.72 -1.17 0.06
N ILE A 161 12.06 0.05 -0.33
CA ILE A 161 11.18 1.21 -0.29
C ILE A 161 10.88 1.57 -1.73
N MET A 162 9.59 1.66 -2.05
CA MET A 162 9.11 2.09 -3.36
C MET A 162 8.23 3.32 -3.18
N GLU A 163 8.60 4.42 -3.84
CA GLU A 163 7.81 5.64 -3.81
C GLU A 163 6.92 5.73 -5.05
N MET A 164 5.66 6.09 -4.83
CA MET A 164 4.67 6.32 -5.87
C MET A 164 4.29 7.80 -5.86
N ILE A 165 4.49 8.49 -6.98
CA ILE A 165 4.37 9.97 -7.07
C ILE A 165 3.24 10.35 -8.04
N GLY A 166 2.15 9.66 -8.07
CA GLY A 166 1.03 9.94 -9.00
C GLY A 166 1.42 9.75 -10.47
N GLN A 167 0.48 9.63 -11.36
CA GLN A 167 0.62 9.42 -12.83
C GLN A 167 1.79 8.50 -13.31
N GLY A 168 2.36 7.71 -12.47
CA GLY A 168 3.37 6.71 -12.79
C GLY A 168 4.78 7.21 -12.79
#